data_0296fde92f4b2a5ea0bac86e7445bfea
#
_entry.id   0296fde92f4b2a5ea0bac86e7445bfea
#
_cell.length_a   1.000
_cell.length_b   1.000
_cell.length_c   1.000
_cell.angle_alpha   90.00
_cell.angle_beta   90.00
_cell.angle_gamma   90.00
#
_symmetry.space_group_name_H-M   'P 1'
#
loop_
_entity.id
_entity.type
_entity.pdbx_description
1 polymer ?
#
loop_
_entity_poly.entity_id
_entity_poly.type
_entity_poly.pdbx_seq_one_letter_code
_entity_poly.pdbx_strand_id
1 'polypeptide(L)'
;MCWRLGVPKLYVQGAVIKPLLALLMLPTLALAVPYSKQAKCLADNLHYEARGESLAGIRAVANVVLNRVASKRWPNSICKVVYQSKQFSWANDYRARNPQLVAYTEKVQRVVARAIAGRLKDNTRRSTHYHTLAVYPHWASRLEMTKVIGFHVFYKYPRRNR
;
A
#
# COMPACT_ATOMS: atom_id res chain seq x y z
N MET A 1 -70.05 37.90 -57.58
CA MET A 1 -70.18 36.73 -56.68
C MET A 1 -68.85 36.11 -56.52
N CYS A 2 -68.09 36.48 -55.44
CA CYS A 2 -66.76 35.92 -55.15
C CYS A 2 -66.91 35.06 -53.90
N TRP A 3 -66.67 33.77 -54.04
CA TRP A 3 -66.51 32.81 -52.93
C TRP A 3 -65.08 32.78 -52.48
N ARG A 4 -64.78 33.22 -51.21
CA ARG A 4 -63.52 33.02 -50.57
C ARG A 4 -63.54 31.66 -49.88
N LEU A 5 -62.72 30.73 -50.35
CA LEU A 5 -62.44 29.49 -49.66
C LEU A 5 -61.41 29.78 -48.57
N GLY A 6 -61.84 29.59 -47.31
CA GLY A 6 -60.94 29.70 -46.17
C GLY A 6 -60.08 28.44 -46.02
N VAL A 7 -58.78 28.61 -45.93
CA VAL A 7 -57.78 27.51 -45.67
C VAL A 7 -57.65 27.37 -44.15
N PRO A 8 -57.84 26.19 -43.58
CA PRO A 8 -57.62 26.00 -42.15
C PRO A 8 -56.09 26.04 -41.82
N LYS A 9 -55.73 26.90 -40.86
CA LYS A 9 -54.40 26.91 -40.26
C LYS A 9 -54.17 25.64 -39.47
N LEU A 10 -53.31 24.76 -39.98
CA LEU A 10 -52.74 23.65 -39.20
C LEU A 10 -51.76 24.22 -38.16
N TYR A 11 -52.13 24.09 -36.90
CA TYR A 11 -51.30 24.46 -35.77
C TYR A 11 -50.38 23.25 -35.50
N VAL A 12 -49.10 23.32 -35.92
CA VAL A 12 -48.12 22.32 -35.61
C VAL A 12 -47.63 22.59 -34.20
N GLN A 13 -48.08 21.76 -33.26
CA GLN A 13 -47.53 21.76 -31.90
C GLN A 13 -46.08 21.25 -31.97
N GLY A 14 -45.11 22.13 -31.71
CA GLY A 14 -43.73 21.78 -31.58
C GLY A 14 -43.49 20.88 -30.36
N ALA A 15 -43.29 19.59 -30.60
CA ALA A 15 -42.77 18.67 -29.59
C ALA A 15 -41.33 19.06 -29.26
N VAL A 16 -41.12 19.63 -28.08
CA VAL A 16 -39.78 19.89 -27.53
C VAL A 16 -39.19 18.53 -27.11
N ILE A 17 -38.40 17.93 -28.01
CA ILE A 17 -37.59 16.75 -27.69
C ILE A 17 -36.47 17.21 -26.78
N LYS A 18 -36.59 16.99 -25.45
CA LYS A 18 -35.51 17.16 -24.51
C LYS A 18 -34.45 16.09 -24.81
N PRO A 19 -33.19 16.45 -25.11
CA PRO A 19 -32.15 15.46 -25.24
C PRO A 19 -31.88 14.82 -23.86
N LEU A 20 -32.24 13.55 -23.72
CA LEU A 20 -31.86 12.72 -22.59
C LEU A 20 -30.36 12.49 -22.72
N LEU A 21 -29.56 13.27 -22.00
CA LEU A 21 -28.12 12.99 -21.85
C LEU A 21 -27.97 11.66 -21.08
N ALA A 22 -27.94 10.56 -21.83
CA ALA A 22 -27.50 9.29 -21.29
C ALA A 22 -25.99 9.42 -20.94
N LEU A 23 -25.70 9.69 -19.67
CA LEU A 23 -24.34 9.66 -19.12
C LEU A 23 -23.87 8.22 -19.18
N LEU A 24 -23.14 7.87 -20.24
CA LEU A 24 -22.45 6.59 -20.40
C LEU A 24 -21.40 6.48 -19.29
N MET A 25 -21.75 5.80 -18.20
CA MET A 25 -20.83 5.33 -17.18
C MET A 25 -19.94 4.26 -17.83
N LEU A 26 -18.86 4.68 -18.49
CA LEU A 26 -17.82 3.77 -18.91
C LEU A 26 -17.15 3.22 -17.65
N PRO A 27 -17.10 1.88 -17.47
CA PRO A 27 -16.31 1.31 -16.39
C PRO A 27 -14.85 1.73 -16.61
N THR A 28 -14.31 2.54 -15.70
CA THR A 28 -12.89 2.83 -15.67
C THR A 28 -12.18 1.52 -15.38
N LEU A 29 -11.64 0.87 -16.42
CA LEU A 29 -10.66 -0.19 -16.22
C LEU A 29 -9.52 0.42 -15.42
N ALA A 30 -9.47 0.10 -14.14
CA ALA A 30 -8.32 0.41 -13.31
C ALA A 30 -7.14 -0.42 -13.86
N LEU A 31 -6.35 0.17 -14.74
CA LEU A 31 -5.11 -0.40 -15.19
C LEU A 31 -4.25 -0.60 -13.94
N ALA A 32 -3.99 -1.86 -13.59
CA ALA A 32 -3.09 -2.21 -12.51
C ALA A 32 -1.70 -1.65 -12.87
N VAL A 33 -1.31 -0.54 -12.24
CA VAL A 33 0.02 0.04 -12.43
C VAL A 33 1.02 -0.98 -11.89
N PRO A 34 1.94 -1.48 -12.72
CA PRO A 34 2.92 -2.47 -12.27
C PRO A 34 3.75 -1.87 -11.14
N TYR A 35 3.94 -2.64 -10.07
CA TYR A 35 4.80 -2.23 -8.97
C TYR A 35 6.21 -1.91 -9.47
N SER A 36 6.76 -0.77 -9.05
CA SER A 36 8.20 -0.54 -9.19
C SER A 36 8.97 -1.63 -8.43
N LYS A 37 10.22 -1.88 -8.80
CA LYS A 37 11.08 -2.88 -8.14
C LYS A 37 11.10 -2.71 -6.62
N GLN A 38 11.20 -1.47 -6.12
CA GLN A 38 11.22 -1.16 -4.69
C GLN A 38 9.85 -1.44 -4.03
N ALA A 39 8.76 -1.08 -4.70
CA ALA A 39 7.40 -1.37 -4.24
C ALA A 39 7.16 -2.87 -4.12
N LYS A 40 7.62 -3.65 -5.10
CA LYS A 40 7.50 -5.10 -5.06
C LYS A 40 8.28 -5.71 -3.89
N CYS A 41 9.53 -5.32 -3.68
CA CYS A 41 10.32 -5.80 -2.54
C CYS A 41 9.63 -5.51 -1.20
N LEU A 42 9.03 -4.33 -1.04
CA LEU A 42 8.27 -3.99 0.16
C LEU A 42 7.00 -4.83 0.28
N ALA A 43 6.27 -5.02 -0.83
CA ALA A 43 5.05 -5.82 -0.84
C ALA A 43 5.32 -7.29 -0.46
N ASP A 44 6.38 -7.88 -0.99
CA ASP A 44 6.83 -9.22 -0.63
C ASP A 44 7.10 -9.31 0.89
N ASN A 45 7.87 -8.36 1.43
CA ASN A 45 8.16 -8.33 2.86
C ASN A 45 6.90 -8.25 3.70
N LEU A 46 5.98 -7.34 3.39
CA LEU A 46 4.74 -7.17 4.15
C LEU A 46 3.80 -8.37 4.02
N HIS A 47 3.80 -9.03 2.87
CA HIS A 47 3.00 -10.23 2.66
C HIS A 47 3.47 -11.39 3.57
N TYR A 48 4.77 -11.65 3.60
CA TYR A 48 5.30 -12.77 4.37
C TYR A 48 5.38 -12.50 5.88
N GLU A 49 5.64 -11.25 6.27
CA GLU A 49 5.84 -10.88 7.67
C GLU A 49 4.56 -10.42 8.38
N ALA A 50 3.60 -9.82 7.67
CA ALA A 50 2.54 -9.07 8.31
C ALA A 50 1.16 -9.17 7.65
N ARG A 51 0.92 -10.03 6.67
CA ARG A 51 -0.37 -10.09 5.94
C ARG A 51 -1.58 -10.35 6.84
N GLY A 52 -1.38 -11.06 7.97
CA GLY A 52 -2.42 -11.33 8.97
C GLY A 52 -2.66 -10.21 9.97
N GLU A 53 -1.82 -9.18 9.96
CA GLU A 53 -1.90 -8.08 10.90
C GLU A 53 -3.00 -7.07 10.56
N SER A 54 -3.31 -6.24 11.55
CA SER A 54 -4.09 -5.03 11.33
C SER A 54 -3.34 -4.06 10.39
N LEU A 55 -4.05 -3.07 9.83
CA LEU A 55 -3.40 -2.02 9.02
C LEU A 55 -2.28 -1.30 9.78
N ALA A 56 -2.43 -1.13 11.11
CA ALA A 56 -1.42 -0.54 11.97
C ALA A 56 -0.18 -1.43 12.11
N GLY A 57 -0.35 -2.77 12.19
CA GLY A 57 0.74 -3.75 12.24
C GLY A 57 1.51 -3.80 10.92
N ILE A 58 0.82 -3.91 9.78
CA ILE A 58 1.44 -3.88 8.45
C ILE A 58 2.25 -2.59 8.26
N ARG A 59 1.67 -1.43 8.65
CA ARG A 59 2.36 -0.14 8.62
C ARG A 59 3.61 -0.12 9.50
N ALA A 60 3.56 -0.76 10.66
CA ALA A 60 4.71 -0.81 11.58
C ALA A 60 5.87 -1.62 10.98
N VAL A 61 5.60 -2.79 10.39
CA VAL A 61 6.62 -3.59 9.70
C VAL A 61 7.20 -2.81 8.51
N ALA A 62 6.37 -2.14 7.70
CA ALA A 62 6.85 -1.27 6.63
C ALA A 62 7.78 -0.16 7.13
N ASN A 63 7.42 0.48 8.25
CA ASN A 63 8.24 1.54 8.84
C ASN A 63 9.60 1.04 9.31
N VAL A 64 9.72 -0.20 9.80
CA VAL A 64 11.02 -0.76 10.13
C VAL A 64 11.91 -0.84 8.89
N VAL A 65 11.39 -1.29 7.75
CA VAL A 65 12.14 -1.31 6.48
C VAL A 65 12.57 0.10 6.08
N LEU A 66 11.65 1.08 6.12
CA LEU A 66 11.94 2.47 5.76
C LEU A 66 12.95 3.13 6.72
N ASN A 67 12.83 2.87 8.02
CA ASN A 67 13.77 3.36 9.04
C ASN A 67 15.18 2.79 8.85
N ARG A 68 15.29 1.52 8.43
CA ARG A 68 16.56 0.91 8.05
C ARG A 68 17.15 1.61 6.84
N VAL A 69 16.38 1.82 5.77
CA VAL A 69 16.83 2.54 4.56
C VAL A 69 17.33 3.96 4.91
N ALA A 70 16.67 4.64 5.85
CA ALA A 70 17.07 5.98 6.30
C ALA A 70 18.29 5.98 7.25
N SER A 71 18.73 4.82 7.73
CA SER A 71 19.84 4.70 8.68
C SER A 71 21.15 4.35 7.99
N LYS A 72 22.23 5.05 8.33
CA LYS A 72 23.60 4.74 7.82
C LYS A 72 24.11 3.33 8.20
N ARG A 73 23.40 2.62 9.11
CA ARG A 73 23.75 1.26 9.54
C ARG A 73 23.26 0.18 8.58
N TRP A 74 22.41 0.53 7.64
CA TRP A 74 21.70 -0.38 6.76
C TRP A 74 21.88 0.00 5.30
N PRO A 75 21.60 -0.92 4.35
CA PRO A 75 21.58 -0.59 2.93
C PRO A 75 20.59 0.54 2.62
N ASN A 76 20.90 1.36 1.64
CA ASN A 76 20.15 2.57 1.27
C ASN A 76 18.99 2.33 0.28
N SER A 77 18.49 1.11 0.16
CA SER A 77 17.32 0.81 -0.67
C SER A 77 16.46 -0.29 -0.08
N ILE A 78 15.16 -0.24 -0.33
CA ILE A 78 14.18 -1.21 0.20
C ILE A 78 14.57 -2.63 -0.18
N CYS A 79 14.86 -2.89 -1.45
CA CYS A 79 15.23 -4.23 -1.90
C CYS A 79 16.49 -4.75 -1.21
N LYS A 80 17.52 -3.91 -1.06
CA LYS A 80 18.75 -4.31 -0.38
C LYS A 80 18.54 -4.58 1.12
N VAL A 81 17.64 -3.86 1.77
CA VAL A 81 17.26 -4.11 3.17
C VAL A 81 16.48 -5.40 3.29
N VAL A 82 15.48 -5.62 2.43
CA VAL A 82 14.59 -6.79 2.49
C VAL A 82 15.35 -8.08 2.16
N TYR A 83 16.20 -8.06 1.13
CA TYR A 83 16.93 -9.24 0.69
C TYR A 83 18.36 -9.34 1.27
N GLN A 84 18.62 -8.61 2.35
CA GLN A 84 19.89 -8.76 3.08
C GLN A 84 19.99 -10.18 3.66
N SER A 85 21.17 -10.80 3.52
CA SER A 85 21.40 -12.16 4.01
C SER A 85 20.97 -12.34 5.46
N LYS A 86 20.28 -13.45 5.75
CA LYS A 86 19.77 -13.83 7.08
C LYS A 86 18.78 -12.85 7.72
N GLN A 87 18.24 -11.87 6.95
CA GLN A 87 17.30 -10.90 7.51
C GLN A 87 15.91 -11.50 7.65
N PHE A 88 15.45 -12.22 6.63
CA PHE A 88 14.15 -12.89 6.61
C PHE A 88 14.31 -14.32 6.07
N SER A 89 13.78 -15.32 6.78
CA SER A 89 13.89 -16.74 6.42
C SER A 89 13.28 -17.04 5.05
N TRP A 90 12.10 -16.46 4.77
CA TRP A 90 11.38 -16.64 3.51
C TRP A 90 12.13 -16.09 2.28
N ALA A 91 13.04 -15.12 2.46
CA ALA A 91 13.78 -14.51 1.35
C ALA A 91 14.71 -15.51 0.63
N ASN A 92 15.01 -16.64 1.24
CA ASN A 92 15.78 -17.74 0.66
C ASN A 92 14.89 -18.81 -0.01
N ASP A 93 13.56 -18.74 0.15
CA ASP A 93 12.62 -19.68 -0.47
C ASP A 93 12.41 -19.33 -1.96
N TYR A 94 12.52 -20.35 -2.83
CA TYR A 94 12.27 -20.21 -4.27
C TYR A 94 10.87 -19.69 -4.59
N ARG A 95 9.84 -20.13 -3.84
CA ARG A 95 8.45 -19.69 -4.03
C ARG A 95 8.27 -18.21 -3.69
N ALA A 96 8.93 -17.75 -2.65
CA ALA A 96 8.90 -16.34 -2.27
C ALA A 96 9.56 -15.43 -3.31
N ARG A 97 10.50 -15.95 -4.10
CA ARG A 97 11.19 -15.22 -5.17
C ARG A 97 10.45 -15.22 -6.50
N ASN A 98 9.38 -16.03 -6.66
CA ASN A 98 8.58 -16.04 -7.90
C ASN A 98 7.42 -15.05 -7.80
N PRO A 99 7.52 -13.86 -8.41
CA PRO A 99 6.61 -12.74 -8.21
C PRO A 99 5.21 -12.93 -8.80
N GLN A 100 5.04 -13.89 -9.69
CA GLN A 100 3.79 -14.06 -10.45
C GLN A 100 2.70 -14.80 -9.67
N LEU A 101 3.02 -15.34 -8.48
CA LEU A 101 2.13 -16.19 -7.69
C LEU A 101 1.59 -15.53 -6.42
N VAL A 102 1.96 -14.29 -6.11
CA VAL A 102 1.58 -13.63 -4.86
C VAL A 102 0.51 -12.57 -5.08
N ALA A 103 -0.72 -12.88 -4.68
CA ALA A 103 -1.78 -11.89 -4.58
C ALA A 103 -1.64 -11.11 -3.26
N TYR A 104 -1.21 -9.86 -3.32
CA TYR A 104 -1.13 -9.01 -2.14
C TYR A 104 -2.51 -8.57 -1.68
N THR A 105 -2.76 -8.61 -0.37
CA THR A 105 -4.01 -8.10 0.19
C THR A 105 -4.15 -6.60 -0.03
N GLU A 106 -5.38 -6.08 -0.08
CA GLU A 106 -5.64 -4.65 -0.22
C GLU A 106 -4.93 -3.81 0.85
N LYS A 107 -4.87 -4.32 2.09
CA LYS A 107 -4.14 -3.65 3.19
C LYS A 107 -2.66 -3.49 2.86
N VAL A 108 -2.00 -4.53 2.34
CA VAL A 108 -0.59 -4.48 1.93
C VAL A 108 -0.41 -3.48 0.79
N GLN A 109 -1.24 -3.54 -0.25
CA GLN A 109 -1.17 -2.62 -1.39
C GLN A 109 -1.29 -1.16 -0.96
N ARG A 110 -2.25 -0.86 -0.07
CA ARG A 110 -2.46 0.49 0.48
C ARG A 110 -1.24 1.02 1.25
N VAL A 111 -0.60 0.17 2.06
CA VAL A 111 0.60 0.56 2.82
C VAL A 111 1.77 0.79 1.88
N VAL A 112 2.00 -0.10 0.91
CA VAL A 112 3.06 0.04 -0.10
C VAL A 112 2.91 1.34 -0.90
N ALA A 113 1.72 1.62 -1.42
CA ALA A 113 1.45 2.85 -2.18
C ALA A 113 1.80 4.11 -1.37
N ARG A 114 1.43 4.14 -0.08
CA ARG A 114 1.77 5.26 0.82
C ARG A 114 3.27 5.35 1.11
N ALA A 115 3.93 4.20 1.29
CA ALA A 115 5.36 4.14 1.55
C ALA A 115 6.19 4.68 0.37
N ILE A 116 5.89 4.20 -0.85
CA ILE A 116 6.59 4.62 -2.07
C ILE A 116 6.35 6.10 -2.38
N ALA A 117 5.16 6.61 -2.07
CA ALA A 117 4.84 8.03 -2.20
C ALA A 117 5.44 8.93 -1.10
N GLY A 118 6.22 8.38 -0.15
CA GLY A 118 6.78 9.14 0.98
C GLY A 118 5.72 9.65 1.99
N ARG A 119 4.51 9.09 1.96
CA ARG A 119 3.36 9.54 2.77
C ARG A 119 3.02 8.61 3.95
N LEU A 120 3.86 7.61 4.22
CA LEU A 120 3.66 6.68 5.32
C LEU A 120 4.22 7.27 6.62
N LYS A 121 3.34 7.71 7.52
CA LYS A 121 3.76 8.22 8.85
C LYS A 121 4.31 7.07 9.69
N ASP A 122 5.46 7.27 10.34
CA ASP A 122 6.05 6.28 11.24
C ASP A 122 5.20 6.15 12.53
N ASN A 123 4.79 4.91 12.84
CA ASN A 123 4.07 4.56 14.06
C ASN A 123 4.91 3.73 15.05
N THR A 124 6.22 3.54 14.76
CA THR A 124 7.13 2.68 15.53
C THR A 124 8.16 3.45 16.36
N ARG A 125 8.14 4.80 16.38
CA ARG A 125 9.16 5.64 17.02
C ARG A 125 10.57 5.38 16.46
N ARG A 126 10.70 5.23 15.13
CA ARG A 126 11.94 4.99 14.40
C ARG A 126 12.59 3.64 14.73
N SER A 127 11.80 2.63 15.02
CA SER A 127 12.30 1.26 15.26
C SER A 127 12.95 0.68 14.00
N THR A 128 13.99 -0.11 14.23
CA THR A 128 14.75 -0.82 13.20
C THR A 128 14.77 -2.33 13.42
N HIS A 129 14.20 -2.81 14.52
CA HIS A 129 14.09 -4.21 14.88
C HIS A 129 12.68 -4.53 15.37
N TYR A 130 12.26 -5.77 15.18
CA TYR A 130 11.06 -6.31 15.79
C TYR A 130 11.18 -7.84 15.93
N HIS A 131 10.37 -8.39 16.79
CA HIS A 131 10.09 -9.82 16.89
C HIS A 131 8.62 -10.02 17.22
N THR A 132 8.12 -11.24 17.04
CA THR A 132 6.75 -11.59 17.44
C THR A 132 6.68 -11.78 18.96
N LEU A 133 5.51 -11.60 19.54
CA LEU A 133 5.28 -11.83 20.99
C LEU A 133 5.62 -13.26 21.43
N ALA A 134 5.63 -14.23 20.50
CA ALA A 134 5.90 -15.63 20.80
C ALA A 134 7.39 -15.95 21.08
N VAL A 135 8.31 -15.05 20.78
CA VAL A 135 9.75 -15.26 20.96
C VAL A 135 10.42 -14.05 21.62
N TYR A 136 11.45 -14.30 22.40
CA TYR A 136 12.28 -13.23 22.97
C TYR A 136 13.74 -13.45 22.56
N PRO A 137 14.21 -12.84 21.47
CA PRO A 137 15.57 -13.04 20.99
C PRO A 137 16.58 -12.35 21.90
N HIS A 138 17.77 -12.95 22.06
CA HIS A 138 18.82 -12.44 22.96
C HIS A 138 19.28 -11.00 22.65
N TRP A 139 19.10 -10.52 21.43
CA TRP A 139 19.42 -9.13 21.08
C TRP A 139 18.42 -8.10 21.65
N ALA A 140 17.20 -8.53 22.01
CA ALA A 140 16.15 -7.62 22.48
C ALA A 140 16.54 -6.91 23.78
N SER A 141 17.24 -7.60 24.68
CA SER A 141 17.72 -7.02 25.94
C SER A 141 18.76 -5.89 25.78
N ARG A 142 19.39 -5.80 24.58
CA ARG A 142 20.40 -4.77 24.26
C ARG A 142 19.84 -3.55 23.53
N LEU A 143 18.56 -3.56 23.21
CA LEU A 143 17.89 -2.51 22.47
C LEU A 143 16.79 -1.84 23.31
N GLU A 144 16.46 -0.60 22.98
CA GLU A 144 15.35 0.13 23.58
C GLU A 144 14.02 -0.33 22.97
N MET A 145 13.15 -0.92 23.76
CA MET A 145 11.78 -1.23 23.36
C MET A 145 11.01 0.08 23.14
N THR A 146 10.31 0.18 22.04
CA THR A 146 9.59 1.39 21.64
C THR A 146 8.09 1.26 21.70
N LYS A 147 7.56 0.15 21.17
CA LYS A 147 6.12 -0.13 21.10
C LYS A 147 5.84 -1.61 20.93
N VAL A 148 4.62 -1.98 21.32
CA VAL A 148 3.95 -3.21 20.89
C VAL A 148 2.81 -2.82 19.94
N ILE A 149 2.72 -3.42 18.77
CA ILE A 149 1.68 -3.18 17.78
C ILE A 149 1.30 -4.52 17.15
N GLY A 150 0.03 -4.94 17.30
CA GLY A 150 -0.40 -6.27 16.87
C GLY A 150 0.38 -7.36 17.60
N PHE A 151 0.86 -8.34 16.88
CA PHE A 151 1.66 -9.44 17.43
C PHE A 151 3.17 -9.17 17.46
N HIS A 152 3.60 -7.90 17.29
CA HIS A 152 5.02 -7.55 17.21
C HIS A 152 5.44 -6.56 18.29
N VAL A 153 6.66 -6.76 18.80
CA VAL A 153 7.38 -5.84 19.70
C VAL A 153 8.49 -5.15 18.92
N PHE A 154 8.54 -3.83 18.99
CA PHE A 154 9.43 -3.00 18.18
C PHE A 154 10.54 -2.37 19.01
N TYR A 155 11.75 -2.28 18.43
CA TYR A 155 12.96 -1.83 19.10
C TYR A 155 13.80 -0.91 18.21
N LYS A 156 14.59 -0.06 18.87
CA LYS A 156 15.64 0.76 18.24
C LYS A 156 16.93 0.71 19.04
N TYR A 157 18.03 1.15 18.45
CA TYR A 157 19.25 1.38 19.21
C TYR A 157 19.04 2.49 20.25
N PRO A 158 19.55 2.32 21.49
CA PRO A 158 19.51 3.38 22.49
C PRO A 158 20.31 4.59 21.99
N ARG A 159 19.88 5.79 22.38
CA ARG A 159 20.66 7.00 22.10
C ARG A 159 21.98 6.91 22.85
N ARG A 160 23.09 7.12 22.17
CA ARG A 160 24.36 7.36 22.86
C ARG A 160 24.21 8.69 23.59
N ASN A 161 24.35 8.67 24.91
CA ASN A 161 24.56 9.92 25.65
C ASN A 161 25.88 10.49 25.16
N ARG A 162 25.85 11.71 24.63
CA ARG A 162 27.05 12.49 24.29
C ARG A 162 27.53 13.17 25.55
#